data_6c2261177b13544fcb2620f7552284e1
#
_entry.id   6c2261177b13544fcb2620f7552284e1
#
_cell.length_a   1.000
_cell.length_b   1.000
_cell.length_c   1.000
_cell.angle_alpha   90.00
_cell.angle_beta   90.00
_cell.angle_gamma   90.00
#
_symmetry.space_group_name_H-M   'P 1'
#
loop_
_entity.id
_entity.type
_entity.pdbx_description
1 polymer ?
#
loop_
_entity_poly.entity_id
_entity_poly.type
_entity_poly.pdbx_seq_one_letter_code
_entity_poly.pdbx_strand_id
1 'polypeptide(L)'
;MSPKSTPANASDGSLLTDSQAIERIFQHIDERTTDVGTTVWREPVEHYFDQARFDAECALIRRLPSAFCPSSALPEAGSYIARSAAGRPLLVVRGVDGKVRAFLNACRHRGMQVAAGSGCARAFSCPYHAWTYGGDGRLRGVADVVKFGEDCRGDRDLIAFPCHEEGGLIFAVLDPASECDIRGFLGEMMSDIAEKHFEDWYYVGQRVIHGANWKVALDGYLEGYHFQAAHPETIAPRTYTNVMAFEAYGPHMLVGYPAKTIEKLKDIPK
;
A
#
# COMPACT_ATOMS: atom_id res chain seq x y z
N MET A 1 4.72 -18.38 -34.75
CA MET A 1 4.09 -17.10 -35.14
C MET A 1 4.18 -16.20 -33.92
N SER A 2 4.87 -15.06 -34.02
CA SER A 2 4.93 -14.08 -32.94
C SER A 2 3.54 -13.48 -32.76
N PRO A 3 3.05 -13.30 -31.51
CA PRO A 3 1.77 -12.68 -31.27
C PRO A 3 1.75 -11.24 -31.82
N LYS A 4 0.66 -10.86 -32.46
CA LYS A 4 0.44 -9.47 -32.85
C LYS A 4 0.22 -8.66 -31.59
N SER A 5 1.01 -7.61 -31.39
CA SER A 5 0.88 -6.70 -30.29
C SER A 5 -0.19 -5.64 -30.61
N THR A 6 -1.17 -5.48 -29.75
CA THR A 6 -2.07 -4.32 -29.80
C THR A 6 -1.48 -3.26 -28.86
N PRO A 7 -1.23 -2.01 -29.32
CA PRO A 7 -0.77 -0.97 -28.43
C PRO A 7 -1.83 -0.73 -27.36
N ALA A 8 -1.40 -0.63 -26.10
CA ALA A 8 -2.26 -0.13 -25.05
C ALA A 8 -2.81 1.22 -25.50
N ASN A 9 -4.14 1.36 -25.63
CA ASN A 9 -4.74 2.65 -25.86
C ASN A 9 -4.32 3.53 -24.68
N ALA A 10 -3.65 4.65 -24.98
CA ALA A 10 -3.57 5.73 -24.01
C ALA A 10 -5.02 6.11 -23.70
N SER A 11 -5.52 5.64 -22.57
CA SER A 11 -6.85 6.00 -22.08
C SER A 11 -6.86 7.54 -21.96
N ASP A 12 -7.99 8.15 -22.13
CA ASP A 12 -8.24 9.58 -21.88
C ASP A 12 -8.02 9.99 -20.42
N GLY A 13 -7.39 9.12 -19.62
CA GLY A 13 -7.10 9.28 -18.20
C GLY A 13 -8.16 8.71 -17.26
N SER A 14 -9.17 8.00 -17.79
CA SER A 14 -10.15 7.25 -16.99
C SER A 14 -9.84 5.75 -16.98
N LEU A 15 -10.20 5.07 -15.88
CA LEU A 15 -10.16 3.61 -15.80
C LEU A 15 -11.25 3.00 -16.70
N LEU A 16 -10.97 1.81 -17.23
CA LEU A 16 -11.98 1.04 -17.95
C LEU A 16 -13.08 0.61 -16.97
N THR A 17 -14.31 0.58 -17.46
CA THR A 17 -15.37 -0.14 -16.76
C THR A 17 -15.10 -1.65 -16.79
N ASP A 18 -15.66 -2.40 -15.83
CA ASP A 18 -15.55 -3.86 -15.80
C ASP A 18 -15.91 -4.50 -17.13
N SER A 19 -16.98 -4.03 -17.79
CA SER A 19 -17.40 -4.54 -19.10
C SER A 19 -16.33 -4.30 -20.17
N GLN A 20 -15.73 -3.11 -20.22
CA GLN A 20 -14.67 -2.78 -21.17
C GLN A 20 -13.40 -3.60 -20.90
N ALA A 21 -13.02 -3.77 -19.64
CA ALA A 21 -11.88 -4.60 -19.24
C ALA A 21 -12.10 -6.07 -19.62
N ILE A 22 -13.27 -6.62 -19.38
CA ILE A 22 -13.67 -7.99 -19.76
C ILE A 22 -13.64 -8.15 -21.28
N GLU A 23 -14.23 -7.24 -22.05
CA GLU A 23 -14.20 -7.28 -23.51
C GLU A 23 -12.77 -7.27 -24.07
N ARG A 24 -11.91 -6.42 -23.52
CA ARG A 24 -10.48 -6.36 -23.88
C ARG A 24 -9.75 -7.66 -23.60
N ILE A 25 -10.01 -8.24 -22.43
CA ILE A 25 -9.43 -9.54 -22.05
C ILE A 25 -9.90 -10.64 -23.00
N PHE A 26 -11.20 -10.71 -23.34
CA PHE A 26 -11.69 -11.69 -24.30
C PHE A 26 -11.09 -11.51 -25.68
N GLN A 27 -10.94 -10.28 -26.15
CA GLN A 27 -10.23 -10.00 -27.39
C GLN A 27 -8.81 -10.56 -27.36
N HIS A 28 -8.04 -10.33 -26.27
CA HIS A 28 -6.69 -10.87 -26.11
C HIS A 28 -6.67 -12.40 -26.10
N ILE A 29 -7.64 -13.04 -25.46
CA ILE A 29 -7.75 -14.51 -25.45
C ILE A 29 -7.99 -15.04 -26.86
N ASP A 30 -8.96 -14.48 -27.60
CA ASP A 30 -9.37 -14.94 -28.91
C ASP A 30 -8.27 -14.67 -29.98
N GLU A 31 -7.63 -13.52 -29.93
CA GLU A 31 -6.54 -13.12 -30.83
C GLU A 31 -5.15 -13.64 -30.41
N ARG A 32 -5.02 -14.22 -29.20
CA ARG A 32 -3.76 -14.62 -28.59
C ARG A 32 -2.75 -13.47 -28.52
N THR A 33 -3.22 -12.33 -28.02
CA THR A 33 -2.46 -11.11 -27.83
C THR A 33 -2.39 -10.73 -26.36
N THR A 34 -1.70 -9.66 -26.04
CA THR A 34 -1.62 -9.03 -24.72
C THR A 34 -1.39 -7.55 -24.91
N ASP A 35 -1.70 -6.75 -23.90
CA ASP A 35 -1.29 -5.36 -23.91
C ASP A 35 0.24 -5.23 -23.91
N VAL A 36 0.74 -4.30 -24.68
CA VAL A 36 2.16 -3.97 -24.76
C VAL A 36 2.36 -2.46 -24.86
N GLY A 37 3.47 -1.98 -24.36
CA GLY A 37 3.87 -0.59 -24.54
C GLY A 37 4.12 -0.23 -26.01
N THR A 38 4.04 1.05 -26.32
CA THR A 38 4.31 1.57 -27.68
C THR A 38 5.78 1.42 -28.09
N THR A 39 6.69 1.30 -27.13
CA THR A 39 8.12 1.15 -27.33
C THR A 39 8.70 0.11 -26.40
N VAL A 40 9.80 -0.53 -26.82
CA VAL A 40 10.58 -1.40 -25.94
C VAL A 40 11.39 -0.55 -24.99
N TRP A 41 11.11 -0.66 -23.70
CA TRP A 41 11.94 -0.08 -22.64
C TRP A 41 13.03 -1.07 -22.23
N ARG A 42 14.22 -0.55 -21.96
CA ARG A 42 15.34 -1.32 -21.41
C ARG A 42 15.83 -0.60 -20.16
N GLU A 43 15.56 -1.22 -19.00
CA GLU A 43 16.00 -0.67 -17.73
C GLU A 43 17.50 -0.95 -17.55
N PRO A 44 18.32 0.09 -17.31
CA PRO A 44 19.73 -0.11 -16.97
C PRO A 44 19.85 -0.89 -15.65
N VAL A 45 20.71 -1.92 -15.64
CA VAL A 45 20.84 -2.81 -14.48
C VAL A 45 21.32 -2.07 -13.23
N GLU A 46 22.07 -0.98 -13.40
CA GLU A 46 22.55 -0.10 -12.32
C GLU A 46 21.40 0.46 -11.49
N HIS A 47 20.22 0.66 -12.07
CA HIS A 47 19.03 1.19 -11.37
C HIS A 47 18.52 0.25 -10.27
N TYR A 48 18.91 -1.01 -10.27
CA TYR A 48 18.51 -1.98 -9.24
C TYR A 48 19.43 -1.99 -8.02
N PHE A 49 20.65 -1.46 -8.12
CA PHE A 49 21.60 -1.50 -7.01
C PHE A 49 22.34 -0.18 -6.73
N ASP A 50 22.09 0.88 -7.50
CA ASP A 50 22.65 2.20 -7.23
C ASP A 50 22.06 2.79 -5.92
N GLN A 51 22.97 3.13 -4.98
CA GLN A 51 22.57 3.61 -3.65
C GLN A 51 21.92 5.00 -3.71
N ALA A 52 22.42 5.90 -4.55
CA ALA A 52 21.88 7.27 -4.63
C ALA A 52 20.45 7.24 -5.21
N ARG A 53 20.21 6.37 -6.20
CA ARG A 53 18.87 6.13 -6.72
C ARG A 53 17.94 5.53 -5.65
N PHE A 54 18.40 4.53 -4.91
CA PHE A 54 17.62 3.93 -3.82
C PHE A 54 17.24 4.97 -2.76
N ASP A 55 18.16 5.84 -2.39
CA ASP A 55 17.90 6.92 -1.41
C ASP A 55 16.85 7.91 -1.94
N ALA A 56 16.92 8.25 -3.23
CA ALA A 56 15.96 9.12 -3.90
C ALA A 56 14.56 8.44 -3.98
N GLU A 57 14.49 7.15 -4.29
CA GLU A 57 13.25 6.36 -4.30
C GLU A 57 12.63 6.30 -2.91
N CYS A 58 13.42 6.04 -1.87
CA CYS A 58 12.94 6.08 -0.49
C CYS A 58 12.41 7.47 -0.10
N ALA A 59 13.08 8.53 -0.53
CA ALA A 59 12.63 9.90 -0.28
C ALA A 59 11.31 10.20 -1.00
N LEU A 60 11.13 9.70 -2.23
CA LEU A 60 9.88 9.82 -2.98
C LEU A 60 8.74 9.06 -2.30
N ILE A 61 8.94 7.77 -1.97
CA ILE A 61 7.95 6.91 -1.31
C ILE A 61 7.47 7.54 0.01
N ARG A 62 8.36 8.18 0.77
CA ARG A 62 7.99 8.84 2.03
C ARG A 62 7.04 10.02 1.84
N ARG A 63 7.06 10.69 0.69
CA ARG A 63 6.21 11.86 0.39
C ARG A 63 4.88 11.49 -0.26
N LEU A 64 4.74 10.25 -0.70
CA LEU A 64 3.53 9.76 -1.36
C LEU A 64 2.68 8.91 -0.41
N PRO A 65 1.35 8.89 -0.58
CA PRO A 65 0.48 7.99 0.16
C PRO A 65 0.84 6.53 -0.12
N SER A 66 0.95 5.76 0.96
CA SER A 66 1.18 4.32 0.88
C SER A 66 0.11 3.58 1.67
N ALA A 67 -0.45 2.51 1.12
CA ALA A 67 -1.33 1.62 1.85
C ALA A 67 -0.54 0.96 2.99
N PHE A 68 -0.94 1.23 4.23
CA PHE A 68 -0.25 0.71 5.40
C PHE A 68 -0.81 -0.64 5.84
N CYS A 69 -2.11 -0.78 5.99
CA CYS A 69 -2.77 -2.03 6.33
C CYS A 69 -4.26 -1.97 5.97
N PRO A 70 -4.99 -3.11 5.91
CA PRO A 70 -6.43 -3.10 5.85
C PRO A 70 -7.03 -2.55 7.16
N SER A 71 -8.21 -1.92 7.07
CA SER A 71 -8.94 -1.38 8.21
C SER A 71 -9.25 -2.44 9.26
N SER A 72 -9.53 -3.67 8.81
CA SER A 72 -9.79 -4.83 9.67
C SER A 72 -8.60 -5.27 10.53
N ALA A 73 -7.39 -4.75 10.27
CA ALA A 73 -6.23 -4.97 11.13
C ALA A 73 -6.27 -4.10 12.42
N LEU A 74 -7.16 -3.09 12.45
CA LEU A 74 -7.41 -2.21 13.60
C LEU A 74 -8.92 -2.21 13.91
N PRO A 75 -9.51 -3.34 14.35
CA PRO A 75 -10.96 -3.53 14.38
C PRO A 75 -11.69 -2.69 15.45
N GLU A 76 -11.03 -2.32 16.53
CA GLU A 76 -11.67 -1.65 17.66
C GLU A 76 -10.84 -0.49 18.21
N ALA A 77 -11.47 0.37 18.98
CA ALA A 77 -10.81 1.47 19.68
C ALA A 77 -9.66 0.97 20.57
N GLY A 78 -8.47 1.54 20.37
CA GLY A 78 -7.23 1.11 21.02
C GLY A 78 -6.42 0.10 20.22
N SER A 79 -6.96 -0.51 19.16
CA SER A 79 -6.18 -1.34 18.25
C SER A 79 -5.02 -0.56 17.65
N TYR A 80 -3.84 -1.17 17.59
CA TYR A 80 -2.64 -0.53 17.05
C TYR A 80 -1.74 -1.51 16.30
N ILE A 81 -0.97 -0.95 15.37
CA ILE A 81 0.15 -1.62 14.70
C ILE A 81 1.37 -0.69 14.77
N ALA A 82 2.49 -1.23 15.28
CA ALA A 82 3.79 -0.58 15.34
C ALA A 82 4.78 -1.35 14.47
N ARG A 83 5.20 -0.75 13.35
CA ARG A 83 6.20 -1.33 12.44
C ARG A 83 6.93 -0.25 11.65
N SER A 84 8.05 -0.61 11.03
CA SER A 84 8.74 0.29 10.10
C SER A 84 8.14 0.20 8.70
N ALA A 85 8.05 1.34 8.03
CA ALA A 85 7.72 1.47 6.61
C ALA A 85 8.69 2.47 5.96
N ALA A 86 9.30 2.11 4.83
CA ALA A 86 10.33 2.90 4.14
C ALA A 86 11.39 3.51 5.10
N GLY A 87 11.84 2.72 6.09
CA GLY A 87 12.82 3.13 7.10
C GLY A 87 12.30 4.09 8.17
N ARG A 88 10.98 4.36 8.25
CA ARG A 88 10.36 5.17 9.30
C ARG A 88 9.62 4.26 10.30
N PRO A 89 9.89 4.37 11.62
CA PRO A 89 9.12 3.64 12.61
C PRO A 89 7.74 4.30 12.79
N LEU A 90 6.67 3.57 12.44
CA LEU A 90 5.29 4.03 12.58
C LEU A 90 4.58 3.36 13.74
N LEU A 91 3.67 4.12 14.34
CA LEU A 91 2.62 3.66 15.22
C LEU A 91 1.29 4.12 14.63
N VAL A 92 0.46 3.19 14.17
CA VAL A 92 -0.89 3.48 13.66
C VAL A 92 -1.90 2.96 14.68
N VAL A 93 -2.85 3.80 15.05
CA VAL A 93 -3.77 3.54 16.17
C VAL A 93 -5.19 3.92 15.75
N ARG A 94 -6.18 3.09 16.09
CA ARG A 94 -7.58 3.51 16.11
C ARG A 94 -7.91 4.15 17.44
N GLY A 95 -8.19 5.45 17.42
CA GLY A 95 -8.57 6.21 18.60
C GLY A 95 -9.91 5.78 19.18
N VAL A 96 -10.21 6.26 20.39
CA VAL A 96 -11.51 6.04 21.06
C VAL A 96 -12.69 6.68 20.32
N ASP A 97 -12.41 7.64 19.46
CA ASP A 97 -13.36 8.30 18.55
C ASP A 97 -13.55 7.56 17.22
N GLY A 98 -13.00 6.34 17.10
CA GLY A 98 -13.04 5.51 15.90
C GLY A 98 -12.09 5.96 14.78
N LYS A 99 -11.45 7.13 14.89
CA LYS A 99 -10.55 7.64 13.84
C LYS A 99 -9.18 6.98 13.90
N VAL A 100 -8.65 6.63 12.75
CA VAL A 100 -7.27 6.14 12.64
C VAL A 100 -6.30 7.31 12.58
N ARG A 101 -5.16 7.15 13.24
CA ARG A 101 -4.06 8.13 13.27
C ARG A 101 -2.73 7.42 13.14
N ALA A 102 -1.81 8.06 12.47
CA ALA A 102 -0.44 7.58 12.31
C ALA A 102 0.55 8.54 13.01
N PHE A 103 1.51 7.96 13.71
CA PHE A 103 2.52 8.71 14.45
C PHE A 103 3.92 8.15 14.18
N LEU A 104 4.92 9.03 14.29
CA LEU A 104 6.30 8.57 14.45
C LEU A 104 6.39 7.79 15.76
N ASN A 105 6.73 6.51 15.68
CA ASN A 105 6.90 5.65 16.84
C ASN A 105 8.23 5.97 17.57
N ALA A 106 8.31 7.16 18.12
CA ALA A 106 9.50 7.66 18.82
C ALA A 106 9.09 8.60 19.96
N CYS A 107 9.47 8.24 21.19
CA CYS A 107 9.23 9.04 22.37
C CYS A 107 9.89 10.42 22.24
N ARG A 108 9.15 11.48 22.50
CA ARG A 108 9.60 12.87 22.41
C ARG A 108 10.65 13.26 23.45
N HIS A 109 10.99 12.35 24.35
CA HIS A 109 12.09 12.54 25.29
C HIS A 109 13.45 12.21 24.63
N ARG A 110 13.69 10.95 24.24
CA ARG A 110 14.97 10.48 23.67
C ARG A 110 14.82 9.48 22.52
N GLY A 111 13.71 9.49 21.79
CA GLY A 111 13.54 8.73 20.55
C GLY A 111 13.27 7.23 20.70
N MET A 112 13.15 6.68 21.93
CA MET A 112 12.81 5.27 22.13
C MET A 112 11.42 4.96 21.54
N GLN A 113 11.28 3.82 20.89
CA GLN A 113 9.96 3.35 20.42
C GLN A 113 8.99 3.19 21.58
N VAL A 114 7.77 3.67 21.44
CA VAL A 114 6.75 3.63 22.48
C VAL A 114 5.85 2.40 22.38
N ALA A 115 5.83 1.73 21.23
CA ALA A 115 5.08 0.52 20.98
C ALA A 115 5.85 -0.45 20.07
N ALA A 116 5.52 -1.75 20.14
CA ALA A 116 6.06 -2.77 19.25
C ALA A 116 4.96 -3.75 18.85
N GLY A 117 5.06 -4.34 17.65
CA GLY A 117 4.11 -5.33 17.15
C GLY A 117 2.70 -4.76 16.95
N SER A 118 1.70 -5.51 17.30
CA SER A 118 0.29 -5.13 17.20
C SER A 118 -0.49 -5.58 18.43
N GLY A 119 -1.61 -4.93 18.71
CA GLY A 119 -2.44 -5.25 19.86
C GLY A 119 -3.51 -4.19 20.10
N CYS A 120 -4.05 -4.17 21.33
CA CYS A 120 -4.99 -3.18 21.79
C CYS A 120 -4.46 -2.50 23.06
N ALA A 121 -4.38 -1.17 23.07
CA ALA A 121 -3.88 -0.38 24.19
C ALA A 121 -4.61 0.96 24.29
N ARG A 122 -4.91 1.40 25.52
CA ARG A 122 -5.49 2.73 25.79
C ARG A 122 -4.45 3.84 25.79
N ALA A 123 -3.20 3.49 26.05
CA ALA A 123 -2.07 4.41 26.11
C ALA A 123 -0.75 3.66 25.85
N PHE A 124 0.27 4.40 25.44
CA PHE A 124 1.60 3.89 25.09
C PHE A 124 2.63 4.50 26.04
N SER A 125 3.16 3.70 26.93
CA SER A 125 4.19 4.13 27.87
C SER A 125 5.56 3.77 27.35
N CYS A 126 6.43 4.79 27.24
CA CYS A 126 7.81 4.61 26.82
C CYS A 126 8.55 3.68 27.80
N PRO A 127 9.17 2.59 27.32
CA PRO A 127 9.82 1.62 28.23
C PRO A 127 11.07 2.17 28.89
N TYR A 128 11.56 3.36 28.45
CA TYR A 128 12.77 3.94 28.99
C TYR A 128 12.52 4.80 30.23
N HIS A 129 11.57 5.77 30.15
CA HIS A 129 11.31 6.68 31.29
C HIS A 129 9.83 6.89 31.55
N ALA A 130 8.98 5.96 31.11
CA ALA A 130 7.54 5.95 31.34
C ALA A 130 6.78 7.21 30.88
N TRP A 131 7.31 7.96 29.92
CA TRP A 131 6.49 8.98 29.25
C TRP A 131 5.34 8.30 28.54
N THR A 132 4.12 8.73 28.83
CA THR A 132 2.91 8.02 28.41
C THR A 132 2.07 8.87 27.45
N TYR A 133 1.73 8.30 26.30
CA TYR A 133 0.98 8.95 25.23
C TYR A 133 -0.39 8.28 25.08
N GLY A 134 -1.42 9.08 24.82
CA GLY A 134 -2.74 8.55 24.46
C GLY A 134 -2.79 8.01 23.04
N GLY A 135 -3.88 7.31 22.68
CA GLY A 135 -4.14 6.90 21.28
C GLY A 135 -4.37 8.07 20.31
N ASP A 136 -4.52 9.28 20.83
CA ASP A 136 -4.54 10.54 20.05
C ASP A 136 -3.16 11.17 19.89
N GLY A 137 -2.10 10.52 20.36
CA GLY A 137 -0.71 10.97 20.31
C GLY A 137 -0.32 11.96 21.39
N ARG A 138 -1.25 12.48 22.18
CA ARG A 138 -0.98 13.48 23.21
C ARG A 138 -0.19 12.91 24.38
N LEU A 139 0.79 13.67 24.87
CA LEU A 139 1.52 13.34 26.08
C LEU A 139 0.61 13.47 27.30
N ARG A 140 0.28 12.35 27.94
CA ARG A 140 -0.62 12.28 29.10
C ARG A 140 0.10 12.28 30.44
N GLY A 141 1.27 11.67 30.48
CA GLY A 141 2.02 11.51 31.71
C GLY A 141 3.53 11.60 31.51
N VAL A 142 4.20 12.24 32.46
CA VAL A 142 5.65 12.32 32.59
C VAL A 142 6.01 11.87 33.98
N ALA A 143 6.83 10.83 34.10
CA ALA A 143 7.35 10.40 35.38
C ALA A 143 8.27 11.51 35.95
N ASP A 144 8.16 11.77 37.23
CA ASP A 144 8.96 12.79 37.91
C ASP A 144 8.89 14.18 37.24
N VAL A 145 7.68 14.61 36.86
CA VAL A 145 7.43 15.86 36.13
C VAL A 145 8.15 17.08 36.71
N VAL A 146 8.33 17.12 38.04
CA VAL A 146 9.05 18.20 38.77
C VAL A 146 10.49 18.37 38.27
N LYS A 147 11.13 17.31 37.79
CA LYS A 147 12.50 17.36 37.26
C LYS A 147 12.60 18.02 35.87
N PHE A 148 11.46 18.14 35.17
CA PHE A 148 11.41 18.66 33.80
C PHE A 148 10.82 20.07 33.70
N GLY A 149 10.35 20.64 34.84
CA GLY A 149 9.67 21.94 34.88
C GLY A 149 8.18 21.84 34.49
N GLU A 150 7.42 22.89 34.81
CA GLU A 150 5.95 22.90 34.63
C GLU A 150 5.53 22.85 33.17
N ASP A 151 6.38 23.30 32.25
CA ASP A 151 6.08 23.48 30.80
C ASP A 151 6.50 22.28 29.94
N CYS A 152 6.89 21.16 30.53
CA CYS A 152 7.46 20.03 29.77
C CYS A 152 6.48 19.30 28.85
N ARG A 153 5.19 19.59 28.89
CA ARG A 153 4.13 18.92 28.11
C ARG A 153 3.76 19.63 26.82
N GLY A 154 4.01 20.93 26.68
CA GLY A 154 3.40 21.82 25.70
C GLY A 154 3.62 21.44 24.22
N ASP A 155 4.77 20.88 23.86
CA ASP A 155 5.18 20.53 22.48
C ASP A 155 5.70 19.09 22.32
N ARG A 156 5.36 18.21 23.26
CA ARG A 156 5.91 16.86 23.38
C ARG A 156 4.94 15.74 22.99
N ASP A 157 3.88 16.08 22.28
CA ASP A 157 2.99 15.07 21.65
C ASP A 157 3.77 14.28 20.58
N LEU A 158 3.35 13.05 20.29
CA LEU A 158 3.93 12.27 19.20
C LEU A 158 3.78 13.04 17.88
N ILE A 159 4.80 12.98 17.04
CA ILE A 159 4.77 13.58 15.72
C ILE A 159 3.75 12.81 14.87
N ALA A 160 2.72 13.49 14.40
CA ALA A 160 1.69 12.90 13.56
C ALA A 160 2.16 12.84 12.09
N PHE A 161 1.73 11.80 11.39
CA PHE A 161 1.81 11.69 9.94
C PHE A 161 0.42 11.88 9.33
N PRO A 162 0.30 12.46 8.12
CA PRO A 162 -0.95 12.43 7.37
C PRO A 162 -1.43 10.99 7.21
N CYS A 163 -2.71 10.76 7.55
CA CYS A 163 -3.31 9.43 7.54
C CYS A 163 -4.76 9.55 7.08
N HIS A 164 -5.19 8.59 6.25
CA HIS A 164 -6.54 8.53 5.71
C HIS A 164 -7.02 7.08 5.70
N GLU A 165 -8.29 6.86 6.04
CA GLU A 165 -8.94 5.56 5.99
C GLU A 165 -10.13 5.63 5.04
N GLU A 166 -10.12 4.83 3.99
CA GLU A 166 -11.20 4.75 2.99
C GLU A 166 -11.13 3.41 2.26
N GLY A 167 -12.28 2.88 1.80
CA GLY A 167 -12.36 1.64 1.03
C GLY A 167 -11.78 0.42 1.73
N GLY A 168 -11.90 0.35 3.06
CA GLY A 168 -11.34 -0.75 3.86
C GLY A 168 -9.81 -0.75 3.99
N LEU A 169 -9.14 0.31 3.57
CA LEU A 169 -7.68 0.47 3.66
C LEU A 169 -7.29 1.72 4.45
N ILE A 170 -6.13 1.63 5.10
CA ILE A 170 -5.50 2.73 5.82
C ILE A 170 -4.26 3.17 5.06
N PHE A 171 -4.22 4.43 4.68
CA PHE A 171 -3.11 5.08 3.98
C PHE A 171 -2.36 6.02 4.92
N ALA A 172 -1.05 6.10 4.75
CA ALA A 172 -0.21 7.05 5.46
C ALA A 172 0.84 7.66 4.54
N VAL A 173 1.17 8.94 4.79
CA VAL A 173 2.31 9.63 4.18
C VAL A 173 3.41 9.71 5.24
N LEU A 174 4.61 9.25 4.92
CA LEU A 174 5.71 9.07 5.88
C LEU A 174 6.58 10.31 6.05
N ASP A 175 6.05 11.47 5.69
CA ASP A 175 6.62 12.79 5.90
C ASP A 175 5.63 13.62 6.73
N PRO A 176 5.97 13.98 7.98
CA PRO A 176 5.05 14.72 8.85
C PRO A 176 4.81 16.16 8.36
N ALA A 177 5.68 16.70 7.50
CA ALA A 177 5.52 18.01 6.90
C ALA A 177 4.72 17.98 5.59
N SER A 178 4.27 16.81 5.16
CA SER A 178 3.51 16.67 3.91
C SER A 178 2.12 17.27 4.04
N GLU A 179 1.76 18.10 3.09
CA GLU A 179 0.41 18.62 2.87
C GLU A 179 -0.35 17.81 1.80
N CYS A 180 0.09 16.57 1.52
CA CYS A 180 -0.49 15.72 0.50
C CYS A 180 -1.96 15.43 0.81
N ASP A 181 -2.84 15.79 -0.11
CA ASP A 181 -4.22 15.33 -0.12
C ASP A 181 -4.24 13.87 -0.59
N ILE A 182 -4.31 12.94 0.38
CA ILE A 182 -4.28 11.49 0.12
C ILE A 182 -5.43 11.09 -0.81
N ARG A 183 -6.64 11.60 -0.56
CA ARG A 183 -7.80 11.25 -1.35
C ARG A 183 -7.71 11.79 -2.77
N GLY A 184 -7.27 13.03 -2.92
CA GLY A 184 -7.03 13.64 -4.24
C GLY A 184 -5.92 12.92 -5.02
N PHE A 185 -4.86 12.46 -4.33
CA PHE A 185 -3.81 11.65 -4.95
C PHE A 185 -4.34 10.33 -5.48
N LEU A 186 -5.16 9.61 -4.71
CA LEU A 186 -5.75 8.33 -5.11
C LEU A 186 -6.79 8.52 -6.23
N GLY A 187 -7.52 9.63 -6.23
CA GLY A 187 -8.44 10.00 -7.31
C GLY A 187 -9.42 8.87 -7.66
N GLU A 188 -9.58 8.58 -8.95
CA GLU A 188 -10.48 7.52 -9.45
C GLU A 188 -10.05 6.11 -9.05
N MET A 189 -8.78 5.89 -8.68
CA MET A 189 -8.34 4.61 -8.12
C MET A 189 -9.14 4.22 -6.86
N MET A 190 -9.71 5.21 -6.14
CA MET A 190 -10.58 4.93 -5.01
C MET A 190 -11.88 4.23 -5.41
N SER A 191 -12.40 4.44 -6.60
CA SER A 191 -13.58 3.71 -7.11
C SER A 191 -13.25 2.23 -7.29
N ASP A 192 -12.11 1.91 -7.92
CA ASP A 192 -11.64 0.52 -8.06
C ASP A 192 -11.38 -0.14 -6.70
N ILE A 193 -10.76 0.59 -5.76
CA ILE A 193 -10.54 0.07 -4.39
C ILE A 193 -11.86 -0.20 -3.68
N ALA A 194 -12.85 0.69 -3.80
CA ALA A 194 -14.16 0.52 -3.17
C ALA A 194 -14.92 -0.71 -3.71
N GLU A 195 -14.80 -1.00 -5.00
CA GLU A 195 -15.41 -2.20 -5.62
C GLU A 195 -14.81 -3.52 -5.11
N LYS A 196 -13.64 -3.50 -4.49
CA LYS A 196 -13.04 -4.71 -3.88
C LYS A 196 -13.65 -5.04 -2.52
N HIS A 197 -14.46 -4.14 -1.93
CA HIS A 197 -15.13 -4.34 -0.63
C HIS A 197 -14.17 -4.82 0.47
N PHE A 198 -12.98 -4.20 0.60
CA PHE A 198 -12.00 -4.58 1.62
C PHE A 198 -12.52 -4.41 3.04
N GLU A 199 -13.54 -3.60 3.26
CA GLU A 199 -14.24 -3.46 4.54
C GLU A 199 -14.92 -4.74 5.00
N ASP A 200 -15.31 -5.62 4.07
CA ASP A 200 -15.92 -6.92 4.36
C ASP A 200 -14.89 -8.03 4.63
N TRP A 201 -13.60 -7.71 4.47
CA TRP A 201 -12.52 -8.67 4.64
C TRP A 201 -12.02 -8.65 6.07
N TYR A 202 -11.62 -9.80 6.61
CA TYR A 202 -10.99 -9.88 7.92
C TYR A 202 -9.47 -10.06 7.80
N TYR A 203 -8.74 -9.42 8.70
CA TYR A 203 -7.29 -9.49 8.73
C TYR A 203 -6.82 -10.80 9.36
N VAL A 204 -6.10 -11.63 8.61
CA VAL A 204 -5.57 -12.92 9.07
C VAL A 204 -4.24 -12.77 9.78
N GLY A 205 -3.42 -11.82 9.34
CA GLY A 205 -2.07 -11.61 9.87
C GLY A 205 -1.11 -11.09 8.83
N GLN A 206 0.16 -10.97 9.22
CA GLN A 206 1.24 -10.47 8.38
C GLN A 206 2.42 -11.44 8.40
N ARG A 207 3.02 -11.65 7.24
CA ARG A 207 4.28 -12.36 7.09
C ARG A 207 5.24 -11.50 6.27
N VAL A 208 6.48 -11.36 6.74
CA VAL A 208 7.57 -10.72 5.99
C VAL A 208 8.45 -11.82 5.41
N ILE A 209 8.65 -11.79 4.10
CA ILE A 209 9.54 -12.69 3.39
C ILE A 209 10.69 -11.84 2.84
N HIS A 210 11.91 -12.16 3.23
CA HIS A 210 13.10 -11.55 2.67
C HIS A 210 13.36 -12.13 1.28
N GLY A 211 13.61 -11.25 0.31
CA GLY A 211 13.78 -11.65 -1.09
C GLY A 211 14.68 -10.67 -1.84
N ALA A 212 14.48 -10.61 -3.15
CA ALA A 212 15.18 -9.70 -4.03
C ALA A 212 14.86 -8.22 -3.76
N ASN A 213 15.59 -7.33 -4.42
CA ASN A 213 15.29 -5.91 -4.46
C ASN A 213 13.80 -5.70 -4.82
N TRP A 214 13.16 -4.71 -4.20
CA TRP A 214 11.72 -4.45 -4.38
C TRP A 214 11.32 -4.19 -5.84
N LYS A 215 12.22 -3.58 -6.65
CA LYS A 215 11.97 -3.35 -8.09
C LYS A 215 11.93 -4.67 -8.86
N VAL A 216 12.86 -5.58 -8.59
CA VAL A 216 12.86 -6.94 -9.18
C VAL A 216 11.59 -7.70 -8.80
N ALA A 217 11.14 -7.56 -7.53
CA ALA A 217 9.89 -8.16 -7.11
C ALA A 217 8.69 -7.54 -7.84
N LEU A 218 8.66 -6.21 -7.97
CA LEU A 218 7.60 -5.49 -8.69
C LEU A 218 7.56 -5.90 -10.16
N ASP A 219 8.71 -5.96 -10.84
CA ASP A 219 8.80 -6.39 -12.25
C ASP A 219 8.17 -7.78 -12.45
N GLY A 220 8.44 -8.71 -11.52
CA GLY A 220 7.84 -10.04 -11.55
C GLY A 220 6.31 -10.04 -11.31
N TYR A 221 5.77 -9.04 -10.59
CA TYR A 221 4.32 -8.88 -10.42
C TYR A 221 3.65 -8.17 -11.61
N LEU A 222 4.40 -7.48 -12.46
CA LEU A 222 3.86 -6.74 -13.59
C LEU A 222 3.84 -7.54 -14.89
N GLU A 223 4.20 -8.82 -14.87
CA GLU A 223 4.15 -9.67 -16.06
C GLU A 223 3.69 -11.10 -15.72
N GLY A 224 3.02 -11.74 -16.66
CA GLY A 224 2.56 -13.14 -16.56
C GLY A 224 3.37 -14.12 -17.41
N TYR A 225 4.44 -13.66 -18.04
CA TYR A 225 5.25 -14.48 -18.96
C TYR A 225 5.90 -15.67 -18.26
N HIS A 226 6.35 -15.49 -17.02
CA HIS A 226 6.99 -16.55 -16.24
C HIS A 226 6.02 -17.62 -15.70
N PHE A 227 4.70 -17.39 -15.71
CA PHE A 227 3.73 -18.30 -15.07
C PHE A 227 3.86 -19.75 -15.56
N GLN A 228 4.05 -19.94 -16.88
CA GLN A 228 4.15 -21.27 -17.46
C GLN A 228 5.42 -22.02 -17.00
N ALA A 229 6.53 -21.29 -16.83
CA ALA A 229 7.83 -21.88 -16.50
C ALA A 229 8.04 -21.98 -14.98
N ALA A 230 7.74 -20.93 -14.24
CA ALA A 230 8.01 -20.84 -12.80
C ALA A 230 6.86 -21.38 -11.92
N HIS A 231 5.62 -21.34 -12.44
CA HIS A 231 4.41 -21.73 -11.70
C HIS A 231 3.54 -22.75 -12.45
N PRO A 232 4.12 -23.85 -13.03
CA PRO A 232 3.40 -24.76 -13.91
C PRO A 232 2.27 -25.52 -13.22
N GLU A 233 2.37 -25.74 -11.90
CA GLU A 233 1.40 -26.51 -11.11
C GLU A 233 0.42 -25.64 -10.30
N THR A 234 0.74 -24.36 -10.09
CA THR A 234 -0.01 -23.49 -9.18
C THR A 234 -0.80 -22.41 -9.90
N ILE A 235 -0.16 -21.57 -10.71
CA ILE A 235 -0.78 -20.41 -11.38
C ILE A 235 -1.19 -20.76 -12.81
N ALA A 236 -0.28 -21.33 -13.61
CA ALA A 236 -0.52 -21.59 -15.03
C ALA A 236 -1.78 -22.46 -15.33
N PRO A 237 -2.17 -23.44 -14.50
CA PRO A 237 -3.40 -24.19 -14.74
C PRO A 237 -4.68 -23.36 -14.57
N ARG A 238 -4.62 -22.26 -13.80
CA ARG A 238 -5.79 -21.45 -13.40
C ARG A 238 -5.88 -20.11 -14.10
N THR A 239 -4.79 -19.61 -14.67
CA THR A 239 -4.66 -18.27 -15.24
C THR A 239 -4.19 -18.35 -16.68
N TYR A 240 -4.64 -17.45 -17.53
CA TYR A 240 -4.09 -17.31 -18.85
C TYR A 240 -2.66 -16.76 -18.75
N THR A 241 -1.71 -17.50 -19.29
CA THR A 241 -0.32 -17.07 -19.36
C THR A 241 -0.18 -16.03 -20.47
N ASN A 242 0.45 -14.91 -20.16
CA ASN A 242 0.73 -13.85 -21.11
C ASN A 242 -0.51 -13.26 -21.80
N VAL A 243 -1.62 -13.22 -21.08
CA VAL A 243 -2.81 -12.43 -21.42
C VAL A 243 -3.00 -11.44 -20.27
N MET A 244 -2.82 -10.16 -20.55
CA MET A 244 -2.86 -9.11 -19.54
C MET A 244 -3.52 -7.87 -20.12
N ALA A 245 -4.26 -7.17 -19.27
CA ALA A 245 -4.74 -5.82 -19.55
C ALA A 245 -4.06 -4.85 -18.58
N PHE A 246 -3.52 -3.76 -19.14
CA PHE A 246 -2.89 -2.69 -18.38
C PHE A 246 -3.69 -1.40 -18.52
N GLU A 247 -3.91 -0.75 -17.39
CA GLU A 247 -4.51 0.56 -17.33
C GLU A 247 -3.64 1.48 -16.51
N ALA A 248 -3.58 2.75 -16.89
CA ALA A 248 -2.85 3.79 -16.18
C ALA A 248 -3.78 4.95 -15.89
N TYR A 249 -3.77 5.42 -14.65
CA TYR A 249 -4.50 6.57 -14.19
C TYR A 249 -3.60 7.45 -13.32
N GLY A 250 -3.25 8.62 -13.80
CA GLY A 250 -2.30 9.50 -13.11
C GLY A 250 -1.03 8.76 -12.71
N PRO A 251 -0.68 8.70 -11.42
CA PRO A 251 0.48 7.96 -10.91
C PRO A 251 0.20 6.47 -10.64
N HIS A 252 -1.00 5.99 -10.93
CA HIS A 252 -1.45 4.64 -10.61
C HIS A 252 -1.50 3.75 -11.84
N MET A 253 -1.38 2.45 -11.61
CA MET A 253 -1.51 1.43 -12.65
C MET A 253 -2.34 0.26 -12.11
N LEU A 254 -3.22 -0.25 -12.94
CA LEU A 254 -3.98 -1.47 -12.73
C LEU A 254 -3.52 -2.52 -13.72
N VAL A 255 -3.28 -3.74 -13.25
CA VAL A 255 -2.88 -4.88 -14.09
C VAL A 255 -3.86 -6.02 -13.85
N GLY A 256 -4.53 -6.44 -14.91
CA GLY A 256 -5.48 -7.55 -14.89
C GLY A 256 -4.86 -8.84 -15.42
N TYR A 257 -4.88 -9.92 -14.62
CA TYR A 257 -4.50 -11.28 -15.01
C TYR A 257 -5.75 -12.16 -15.01
N PRO A 258 -6.30 -12.51 -16.20
CA PRO A 258 -7.53 -13.25 -16.26
C PRO A 258 -7.38 -14.70 -15.78
N ALA A 259 -8.18 -15.07 -14.79
CA ALA A 259 -8.38 -16.47 -14.46
C ALA A 259 -9.12 -17.17 -15.59
N LYS A 260 -8.82 -18.45 -15.85
CA LYS A 260 -9.52 -19.25 -16.90
C LYS A 260 -11.03 -19.36 -16.68
N THR A 261 -11.48 -19.14 -15.45
CA THR A 261 -12.91 -19.10 -15.11
C THR A 261 -13.64 -17.91 -15.72
N ILE A 262 -12.93 -16.89 -16.25
CA ILE A 262 -13.53 -15.74 -16.94
C ILE A 262 -14.38 -16.20 -18.16
N GLU A 263 -14.08 -17.35 -18.76
CA GLU A 263 -14.85 -17.91 -19.87
C GLU A 263 -16.33 -18.13 -19.51
N LYS A 264 -16.65 -18.34 -18.24
CA LYS A 264 -18.04 -18.46 -17.77
C LYS A 264 -18.85 -17.18 -17.99
N LEU A 265 -18.18 -16.04 -18.11
CA LEU A 265 -18.84 -14.76 -18.36
C LEU A 265 -19.31 -14.62 -19.82
N LYS A 266 -18.79 -15.44 -20.75
CA LYS A 266 -19.24 -15.45 -22.17
C LYS A 266 -20.71 -15.82 -22.31
N ASP A 267 -21.23 -16.61 -21.39
CA ASP A 267 -22.60 -17.12 -21.40
C ASP A 267 -23.59 -16.21 -20.62
N ILE A 268 -23.11 -15.13 -20.01
CA ILE A 268 -23.95 -14.19 -19.26
C ILE A 268 -24.48 -13.14 -20.26
N PRO A 269 -25.81 -12.96 -20.35
CA PRO A 269 -26.39 -11.91 -21.18
C PRO A 269 -25.86 -10.52 -20.74
N LYS A 270 -25.46 -9.72 -21.73
CA LYS A 270 -25.02 -8.33 -21.50
C LYS A 270 -26.17 -7.43 -21.07
#